data_04672e617659c3e2a8e2fe088b102dd1
#
_entry.id   04672e617659c3e2a8e2fe088b102dd1
#
_cell.length_a   1.000
_cell.length_b   1.000
_cell.length_c   1.000
_cell.angle_alpha   90.00
_cell.angle_beta   90.00
_cell.angle_gamma   90.00
#
_symmetry.space_group_name_H-M   'P 1'
#
loop_
_entity.id
_entity.type
_entity.pdbx_description
1 polymer ?
#
loop_
_entity_poly.entity_id
_entity_poly.type
_entity_poly.pdbx_seq_one_letter_code
_entity_poly.pdbx_strand_id
1 'polypeptide(L)'
;MSKALVKTDFKFAGLKSVYHGKVRDVYNIHDEKLVMVATDRISAFDVVLPEGIPFKGQVLNQIAAKFLDATTDICPNWKLATPDPMVTVGVLCKGFPIEMIVRGYLCGSAWRAYKSGVREICGVRLPEGMKENQRFPEPIITPTTKAEIGTHDEDISKEQILAQRLATPEEYAQLEKYALALFRRGTEIAARRGLILVDTKYEFGTHDGVIYLMDEIHTPDSSRYFYSEGYEEAFAKGEPQRQLSKEFVREWLMSCGFQGKEGQTVPEMTPEIVENISNRYIELYEHITGETFCKEEDGHIAERIDKNVSNYLQQA
;
A
#
# COMPACT_ATOMS: atom_id res chain seq x y z
N MET A 1 -21.47 4.62 16.70
CA MET A 1 -20.42 4.33 15.68
C MET A 1 -19.08 4.65 16.28
N SER A 2 -18.09 3.80 16.09
CA SER A 2 -16.70 4.10 16.44
C SER A 2 -16.25 5.35 15.70
N LYS A 3 -15.48 6.22 16.36
CA LYS A 3 -14.93 7.42 15.71
C LYS A 3 -13.80 7.02 14.75
N ALA A 4 -13.71 7.70 13.62
CA ALA A 4 -12.61 7.57 12.68
C ALA A 4 -11.60 8.71 12.88
N LEU A 5 -10.30 8.39 12.83
CA LEU A 5 -9.23 9.39 12.87
C LEU A 5 -8.95 9.89 11.45
N VAL A 6 -9.50 11.04 11.09
CA VAL A 6 -9.33 11.61 9.73
C VAL A 6 -8.35 12.79 9.69
N LYS A 7 -8.00 13.35 10.83
CA LYS A 7 -7.08 14.50 10.94
C LYS A 7 -6.20 14.36 12.17
N THR A 8 -4.92 14.68 12.01
CA THR A 8 -3.95 14.71 13.12
C THR A 8 -3.28 16.09 13.20
N ASP A 9 -2.90 16.50 14.41
CA ASP A 9 -2.15 17.73 14.67
C ASP A 9 -1.27 17.57 15.95
N PHE A 10 -0.47 16.51 15.96
CA PHE A 10 0.40 16.21 17.11
C PHE A 10 1.58 17.18 17.21
N LYS A 11 1.99 17.48 18.44
CA LYS A 11 3.12 18.39 18.76
C LYS A 11 4.23 17.60 19.47
N PHE A 12 4.69 16.53 18.83
CA PHE A 12 5.76 15.70 19.39
C PHE A 12 7.04 16.50 19.64
N ALA A 13 7.76 16.13 20.71
CA ALA A 13 9.06 16.73 21.01
C ALA A 13 10.02 16.53 19.83
N GLY A 14 10.73 17.58 19.43
CA GLY A 14 11.66 17.54 18.30
C GLY A 14 11.02 17.62 16.92
N LEU A 15 9.72 17.90 16.83
CA LEU A 15 9.01 18.05 15.56
C LEU A 15 9.64 19.14 14.69
N LYS A 16 10.00 18.78 13.46
CA LYS A 16 10.54 19.67 12.42
C LYS A 16 9.52 20.01 11.34
N SER A 17 8.81 19.01 10.86
CA SER A 17 7.82 19.19 9.81
C SER A 17 6.76 18.09 9.86
N VAL A 18 5.61 18.37 9.28
CA VAL A 18 4.50 17.42 9.11
C VAL A 18 4.12 17.37 7.64
N TYR A 19 3.96 16.18 7.12
CA TYR A 19 3.40 15.92 5.79
C TYR A 19 2.07 15.20 5.93
N HIS A 20 1.00 15.79 5.41
CA HIS A 20 -0.32 15.18 5.38
C HIS A 20 -0.57 14.53 4.01
N GLY A 21 -0.44 13.20 3.95
CA GLY A 21 -0.73 12.42 2.75
C GLY A 21 -2.22 12.09 2.59
N LYS A 22 -2.55 11.35 1.53
CA LYS A 22 -3.95 10.94 1.26
C LYS A 22 -4.54 10.08 2.39
N VAL A 23 -3.73 9.22 3.02
CA VAL A 23 -4.17 8.26 4.06
C VAL A 23 -3.24 8.20 5.27
N ARG A 24 -2.06 8.79 5.21
CA ARG A 24 -1.07 8.82 6.30
C ARG A 24 -0.60 10.22 6.56
N ASP A 25 -0.32 10.51 7.83
CA ASP A 25 0.35 11.73 8.25
C ASP A 25 1.73 11.37 8.79
N VAL A 26 2.77 12.08 8.32
CA VAL A 26 4.17 11.78 8.60
C VAL A 26 4.79 12.96 9.32
N TYR A 27 5.30 12.72 10.52
CA TYR A 27 5.94 13.68 11.40
C TYR A 27 7.45 13.45 11.39
N ASN A 28 8.21 14.44 10.97
CA ASN A 28 9.67 14.41 10.99
C ASN A 28 10.16 14.87 12.37
N ILE A 29 10.90 14.01 13.06
CA ILE A 29 11.43 14.25 14.39
C ILE A 29 12.96 14.39 14.31
N HIS A 30 13.48 15.54 14.64
CA HIS A 30 14.91 15.90 14.67
C HIS A 30 15.67 15.72 13.35
N ASP A 31 14.99 15.52 12.21
CA ASP A 31 15.58 15.12 10.94
C ASP A 31 16.31 13.75 10.99
N GLU A 32 15.90 12.89 11.92
CA GLU A 32 16.47 11.55 12.14
C GLU A 32 15.41 10.45 12.07
N LYS A 33 14.23 10.73 12.62
CA LYS A 33 13.14 9.75 12.74
C LYS A 33 11.87 10.25 12.07
N LEU A 34 11.07 9.33 11.58
CA LEU A 34 9.71 9.56 11.15
C LEU A 34 8.71 8.89 12.09
N VAL A 35 7.66 9.61 12.45
CA VAL A 35 6.44 9.05 13.06
C VAL A 35 5.36 9.05 12.00
N MET A 36 4.98 7.88 11.52
CA MET A 36 3.95 7.72 10.48
C MET A 36 2.66 7.24 11.13
N VAL A 37 1.62 8.06 11.04
CA VAL A 37 0.28 7.77 11.54
C VAL A 37 -0.59 7.32 10.38
N ALA A 38 -1.00 6.06 10.37
CA ALA A 38 -2.00 5.56 9.45
C ALA A 38 -3.38 6.04 9.92
N THR A 39 -3.98 6.95 9.18
CA THR A 39 -5.31 7.48 9.49
C THR A 39 -6.42 6.62 8.93
N ASP A 40 -7.64 6.89 9.35
CA ASP A 40 -8.84 6.21 8.83
C ASP A 40 -9.37 6.84 7.53
N ARG A 41 -8.64 7.80 6.94
CA ARG A 41 -8.95 8.31 5.61
C ARG A 41 -8.86 7.20 4.58
N ILE A 42 -9.77 7.22 3.61
CA ILE A 42 -9.73 6.33 2.46
C ILE A 42 -9.66 7.16 1.17
N SER A 43 -8.81 6.74 0.25
CA SER A 43 -8.65 7.37 -1.06
C SER A 43 -8.91 6.36 -2.16
N ALA A 44 -9.69 6.74 -3.17
CA ALA A 44 -9.90 5.97 -4.39
C ALA A 44 -9.93 6.93 -5.60
N PHE A 45 -9.38 6.50 -6.74
CA PHE A 45 -9.24 7.36 -7.93
C PHE A 45 -8.54 8.69 -7.64
N ASP A 46 -7.51 8.68 -6.78
CA ASP A 46 -6.76 9.84 -6.29
C ASP A 46 -7.56 10.87 -5.48
N VAL A 47 -8.82 10.60 -5.19
CA VAL A 47 -9.69 11.43 -4.36
C VAL A 47 -9.78 10.85 -2.95
N VAL A 48 -9.53 11.67 -1.92
CA VAL A 48 -9.83 11.31 -0.53
C VAL A 48 -11.34 11.42 -0.34
N LEU A 49 -11.95 10.31 0.10
CA LEU A 49 -13.40 10.25 0.30
C LEU A 49 -13.82 11.03 1.55
N PRO A 50 -15.06 11.53 1.62
CA PRO A 50 -15.48 12.46 2.67
C PRO A 50 -15.56 11.84 4.06
N GLU A 51 -15.84 10.53 4.15
CA GLU A 51 -15.97 9.84 5.43
C GLU A 51 -14.74 8.98 5.74
N GLY A 52 -14.30 8.98 6.99
CA GLY A 52 -13.28 8.06 7.48
C GLY A 52 -13.85 6.67 7.74
N ILE A 53 -13.04 5.66 7.55
CA ILE A 53 -13.39 4.25 7.77
C ILE A 53 -12.82 3.80 9.12
N PRO A 54 -13.63 3.60 10.16
CA PRO A 54 -13.15 3.17 11.46
C PRO A 54 -12.25 1.93 11.37
N PHE A 55 -11.16 1.91 12.13
CA PHE A 55 -10.16 0.85 12.19
C PHE A 55 -9.28 0.65 10.94
N LYS A 56 -9.54 1.38 9.84
CA LYS A 56 -8.73 1.23 8.61
C LYS A 56 -7.25 1.52 8.87
N GLY A 57 -6.95 2.60 9.58
CA GLY A 57 -5.58 2.96 9.93
C GLY A 57 -4.90 1.89 10.78
N GLN A 58 -5.60 1.34 11.76
CA GLN A 58 -5.13 0.23 12.59
C GLN A 58 -4.83 -1.02 11.76
N VAL A 59 -5.74 -1.42 10.86
CA VAL A 59 -5.56 -2.56 9.96
C VAL A 59 -4.31 -2.39 9.09
N LEU A 60 -4.17 -1.24 8.43
CA LEU A 60 -3.05 -0.99 7.52
C LEU A 60 -1.71 -0.97 8.25
N ASN A 61 -1.64 -0.28 9.39
CA ASN A 61 -0.38 -0.17 10.14
C ASN A 61 0.06 -1.52 10.70
N GLN A 62 -0.86 -2.32 11.24
CA GLN A 62 -0.53 -3.63 11.82
C GLN A 62 -0.12 -4.64 10.75
N ILE A 63 -0.79 -4.66 9.57
CA ILE A 63 -0.36 -5.51 8.45
C ILE A 63 1.03 -5.10 7.98
N ALA A 64 1.27 -3.81 7.74
CA ALA A 64 2.57 -3.31 7.32
C ALA A 64 3.68 -3.67 8.31
N ALA A 65 3.48 -3.41 9.61
CA ALA A 65 4.44 -3.72 10.65
C ALA A 65 4.80 -5.21 10.69
N LYS A 66 3.80 -6.10 10.59
CA LYS A 66 4.00 -7.55 10.57
C LYS A 66 4.83 -8.01 9.38
N PHE A 67 4.56 -7.49 8.19
CA PHE A 67 5.34 -7.85 7.00
C PHE A 67 6.73 -7.22 6.99
N LEU A 68 6.91 -6.01 7.52
CA LEU A 68 8.22 -5.42 7.72
C LEU A 68 9.09 -6.31 8.62
N ASP A 69 8.52 -6.86 9.71
CA ASP A 69 9.24 -7.81 10.58
C ASP A 69 9.53 -9.13 9.87
N ALA A 70 8.60 -9.65 9.08
CA ALA A 70 8.73 -10.94 8.38
C ALA A 70 9.72 -10.90 7.21
N THR A 71 10.29 -9.74 6.88
CA THR A 71 11.18 -9.54 5.72
C THR A 71 12.53 -8.91 6.05
N THR A 72 12.87 -8.81 7.34
CA THR A 72 14.14 -8.22 7.84
C THR A 72 15.38 -8.96 7.34
N ASP A 73 15.25 -10.26 7.02
CA ASP A 73 16.31 -11.09 6.46
C ASP A 73 16.53 -10.86 4.94
N ILE A 74 15.62 -10.13 4.28
CA ILE A 74 15.71 -9.82 2.85
C ILE A 74 16.38 -8.48 2.61
N CYS A 75 15.89 -7.44 3.27
CA CYS A 75 16.46 -6.10 3.20
C CYS A 75 16.20 -5.34 4.52
N PRO A 76 17.06 -4.37 4.85
CA PRO A 76 16.74 -3.42 5.92
C PRO A 76 15.41 -2.70 5.63
N ASN A 77 14.68 -2.37 6.68
CA ASN A 77 13.49 -1.55 6.53
C ASN A 77 13.48 -0.40 7.55
N TRP A 78 12.71 0.62 7.26
CA TRP A 78 12.68 1.86 8.02
C TRP A 78 12.10 1.74 9.44
N LYS A 79 11.35 0.67 9.74
CA LYS A 79 10.64 0.51 11.01
C LYS A 79 11.61 0.29 12.18
N LEU A 80 11.45 1.09 13.23
CA LEU A 80 12.08 0.91 14.53
C LEU A 80 11.11 0.33 15.56
N ALA A 81 9.88 0.88 15.62
CA ALA A 81 8.86 0.46 16.58
C ALA A 81 7.43 0.76 16.10
N THR A 82 6.46 0.12 16.74
CA THR A 82 5.03 0.39 16.60
C THR A 82 4.44 0.73 17.96
N PRO A 83 4.64 1.97 18.45
CA PRO A 83 4.20 2.35 19.79
C PRO A 83 2.68 2.39 19.96
N ASP A 84 1.95 2.49 18.86
CA ASP A 84 0.47 2.45 18.82
C ASP A 84 0.01 1.61 17.63
N PRO A 85 -1.14 0.92 17.70
CA PRO A 85 -1.67 0.13 16.59
C PRO A 85 -1.82 0.89 15.25
N MET A 86 -1.94 2.21 15.30
CA MET A 86 -2.04 3.08 14.13
C MET A 86 -0.73 3.79 13.75
N VAL A 87 0.37 3.55 14.49
CA VAL A 87 1.61 4.32 14.34
C VAL A 87 2.83 3.41 14.18
N THR A 88 3.63 3.71 13.19
CA THR A 88 4.99 3.19 13.06
C THR A 88 5.99 4.33 13.21
N VAL A 89 7.01 4.14 14.04
CA VAL A 89 8.17 5.02 14.16
C VAL A 89 9.35 4.35 13.44
N GLY A 90 10.07 5.09 12.66
CA GLY A 90 11.20 4.56 11.91
C GLY A 90 12.27 5.59 11.61
N VAL A 91 13.33 5.16 10.93
CA VAL A 91 14.42 6.03 10.48
C VAL A 91 13.97 6.92 9.33
N LEU A 92 14.46 8.14 9.29
CA LEU A 92 14.27 9.02 8.13
C LEU A 92 15.15 8.51 6.99
N CYS A 93 14.52 8.09 5.89
CA CYS A 93 15.20 7.73 4.66
C CYS A 93 15.00 8.79 3.59
N LYS A 94 16.02 8.99 2.75
CA LYS A 94 15.89 9.75 1.51
C LYS A 94 15.27 8.85 0.44
N GLY A 95 13.98 9.03 0.16
CA GLY A 95 13.24 8.20 -0.79
C GLY A 95 13.76 8.32 -2.23
N PHE A 96 13.76 7.20 -2.96
CA PHE A 96 13.86 7.23 -4.40
C PHE A 96 12.59 7.81 -5.02
N PRO A 97 12.66 8.63 -6.06
CA PRO A 97 11.49 9.23 -6.70
C PRO A 97 10.77 8.25 -7.65
N ILE A 98 10.81 6.97 -7.33
CA ILE A 98 10.20 5.88 -8.08
C ILE A 98 9.53 4.89 -7.13
N GLU A 99 8.49 4.23 -7.63
CA GLU A 99 7.80 3.13 -6.98
C GLU A 99 8.06 1.84 -7.77
N MET A 100 8.39 0.77 -7.06
CA MET A 100 8.66 -0.54 -7.68
C MET A 100 7.41 -1.41 -7.60
N ILE A 101 6.66 -1.50 -8.70
CA ILE A 101 5.46 -2.35 -8.77
C ILE A 101 5.86 -3.71 -9.32
N VAL A 102 5.63 -4.76 -8.54
CA VAL A 102 5.84 -6.15 -8.95
C VAL A 102 4.49 -6.79 -9.27
N ARG A 103 4.38 -7.40 -10.43
CA ARG A 103 3.15 -8.04 -10.91
C ARG A 103 3.39 -9.52 -11.18
N GLY A 104 2.65 -10.39 -10.50
CA GLY A 104 2.62 -11.83 -10.78
C GLY A 104 1.53 -12.22 -11.78
N TYR A 105 0.54 -11.34 -11.99
CA TYR A 105 -0.65 -11.60 -12.80
C TYR A 105 -1.03 -10.38 -13.64
N LEU A 106 -1.61 -10.64 -14.80
CA LEU A 106 -2.09 -9.59 -15.72
C LEU A 106 -3.48 -9.10 -15.27
N CYS A 107 -3.53 -8.07 -14.45
CA CYS A 107 -4.78 -7.49 -13.96
C CYS A 107 -4.69 -5.96 -13.77
N GLY A 108 -5.78 -5.34 -13.39
CA GLY A 108 -5.84 -3.91 -13.08
C GLY A 108 -5.42 -3.02 -14.25
N SER A 109 -4.52 -2.04 -14.00
CA SER A 109 -4.03 -1.12 -15.03
C SER A 109 -3.30 -1.84 -16.16
N ALA A 110 -2.48 -2.84 -15.83
CA ALA A 110 -1.75 -3.63 -16.83
C ALA A 110 -2.71 -4.39 -17.77
N TRP A 111 -3.78 -4.97 -17.24
CA TRP A 111 -4.81 -5.59 -18.07
C TRP A 111 -5.54 -4.58 -18.96
N ARG A 112 -5.92 -3.43 -18.41
CA ARG A 112 -6.59 -2.38 -19.22
C ARG A 112 -5.71 -1.92 -20.38
N ALA A 113 -4.41 -1.71 -20.15
CA ALA A 113 -3.45 -1.40 -21.19
C ALA A 113 -3.32 -2.53 -22.21
N TYR A 114 -3.17 -3.77 -21.74
CA TYR A 114 -3.07 -4.95 -22.62
C TYR A 114 -4.33 -5.12 -23.50
N LYS A 115 -5.51 -4.99 -22.92
CA LYS A 115 -6.80 -5.07 -23.62
C LYS A 115 -6.95 -3.98 -24.70
N SER A 116 -6.36 -2.80 -24.48
CA SER A 116 -6.35 -1.72 -25.47
C SER A 116 -5.31 -1.90 -26.59
N GLY A 117 -4.54 -3.00 -26.57
CA GLY A 117 -3.54 -3.33 -27.60
C GLY A 117 -2.09 -3.06 -27.20
N VAL A 118 -1.82 -2.53 -26.00
CA VAL A 118 -0.46 -2.35 -25.49
C VAL A 118 0.20 -3.72 -25.24
N ARG A 119 1.44 -3.88 -25.70
CA ARG A 119 2.23 -5.12 -25.54
C ARG A 119 3.56 -4.88 -24.86
N GLU A 120 3.82 -3.67 -24.43
CA GLU A 120 5.00 -3.32 -23.65
C GLU A 120 4.61 -2.32 -22.56
N ILE A 121 4.95 -2.61 -21.31
CA ILE A 121 4.71 -1.74 -20.15
C ILE A 121 6.06 -1.53 -19.45
N CYS A 122 6.45 -0.29 -19.23
CA CYS A 122 7.72 0.07 -18.56
C CYS A 122 8.97 -0.62 -19.18
N GLY A 123 8.97 -0.82 -20.51
CA GLY A 123 10.05 -1.54 -21.21
C GLY A 123 9.95 -3.07 -21.13
N VAL A 124 8.94 -3.62 -20.45
CA VAL A 124 8.70 -5.06 -20.35
C VAL A 124 7.73 -5.51 -21.43
N ARG A 125 8.18 -6.37 -22.32
CA ARG A 125 7.35 -6.98 -23.37
C ARG A 125 6.45 -8.06 -22.78
N LEU A 126 5.14 -7.92 -22.99
CA LEU A 126 4.14 -8.87 -22.53
C LEU A 126 3.90 -9.97 -23.57
N PRO A 127 3.71 -11.23 -23.14
CA PRO A 127 3.37 -12.33 -24.07
C PRO A 127 2.06 -12.07 -24.82
N GLU A 128 1.96 -12.58 -26.04
CA GLU A 128 0.72 -12.51 -26.81
C GLU A 128 -0.33 -13.51 -26.31
N GLY A 129 -1.61 -13.18 -26.51
CA GLY A 129 -2.72 -14.08 -26.20
C GLY A 129 -3.03 -14.25 -24.72
N MET A 130 -2.48 -13.41 -23.84
CA MET A 130 -2.81 -13.45 -22.41
C MET A 130 -4.25 -12.99 -22.15
N LYS A 131 -4.84 -13.55 -21.11
CA LYS A 131 -6.19 -13.25 -20.61
C LYS A 131 -6.12 -12.45 -19.32
N GLU A 132 -7.23 -11.81 -18.98
CA GLU A 132 -7.38 -11.14 -17.68
C GLU A 132 -7.13 -12.10 -16.52
N ASN A 133 -6.43 -11.63 -15.50
CA ASN A 133 -6.03 -12.40 -14.32
C ASN A 133 -5.09 -13.58 -14.58
N GLN A 134 -4.53 -13.70 -15.79
CA GLN A 134 -3.55 -14.75 -16.10
C GLN A 134 -2.24 -14.50 -15.36
N ARG A 135 -1.68 -15.56 -14.80
CA ARG A 135 -0.35 -15.53 -14.18
C ARG A 135 0.72 -15.30 -15.26
N PHE A 136 1.68 -14.44 -14.98
CA PHE A 136 2.89 -14.31 -15.79
C PHE A 136 3.80 -15.53 -15.61
N PRO A 137 4.58 -15.92 -16.62
CA PRO A 137 5.60 -16.98 -16.47
C PRO A 137 6.58 -16.68 -15.32
N GLU A 138 7.03 -15.43 -15.22
CA GLU A 138 7.80 -14.89 -14.11
C GLU A 138 7.19 -13.52 -13.71
N PRO A 139 7.27 -13.14 -12.42
CA PRO A 139 6.84 -11.81 -12.01
C PRO A 139 7.59 -10.71 -12.77
N ILE A 140 6.88 -9.69 -13.20
CA ILE A 140 7.43 -8.54 -13.90
C ILE A 140 7.49 -7.32 -12.99
N ILE A 141 8.44 -6.41 -13.25
CA ILE A 141 8.55 -5.13 -12.56
C ILE A 141 8.13 -4.03 -13.53
N THR A 142 7.16 -3.22 -13.11
CA THR A 142 6.64 -2.09 -13.88
C THR A 142 6.70 -0.84 -13.00
N PRO A 143 7.84 -0.12 -12.95
CA PRO A 143 7.99 1.03 -12.08
C PRO A 143 7.09 2.20 -12.50
N THR A 144 6.78 3.06 -11.52
CA THR A 144 6.19 4.38 -11.76
C THR A 144 7.06 5.48 -11.15
N THR A 145 6.95 6.69 -11.67
CA THR A 145 7.45 7.86 -10.98
C THR A 145 6.59 8.10 -9.74
N LYS A 146 7.17 8.69 -8.71
CA LYS A 146 6.43 9.16 -7.55
C LYS A 146 6.05 10.62 -7.80
N ALA A 147 4.79 10.85 -8.17
CA ALA A 147 4.28 12.17 -8.50
C ALA A 147 4.13 13.06 -7.26
N GLU A 148 4.20 14.37 -7.45
CA GLU A 148 3.80 15.34 -6.43
C GLU A 148 2.29 15.27 -6.16
N ILE A 149 1.86 15.73 -4.98
CA ILE A 149 0.44 15.74 -4.61
C ILE A 149 -0.37 16.51 -5.67
N GLY A 150 -1.39 15.84 -6.20
CA GLY A 150 -2.28 16.43 -7.23
C GLY A 150 -1.91 16.10 -8.66
N THR A 151 -0.82 15.37 -8.87
CA THR A 151 -0.46 14.75 -10.16
C THR A 151 -0.56 13.23 -10.09
N HIS A 152 -0.53 12.56 -11.24
CA HIS A 152 -0.61 11.10 -11.31
C HIS A 152 0.79 10.49 -11.47
N ASP A 153 0.99 9.34 -10.85
CA ASP A 153 2.17 8.52 -11.08
C ASP A 153 2.18 8.04 -12.54
N GLU A 154 3.33 8.14 -13.20
CA GLU A 154 3.50 7.77 -14.60
C GLU A 154 4.36 6.51 -14.73
N ASP A 155 3.98 5.62 -15.62
CA ASP A 155 4.79 4.45 -15.98
C ASP A 155 6.15 4.91 -16.48
N ILE A 156 7.23 4.29 -15.98
CA ILE A 156 8.61 4.61 -16.35
C ILE A 156 9.41 3.32 -16.54
N SER A 157 10.25 3.27 -17.61
CA SER A 157 11.12 2.12 -17.81
C SER A 157 12.43 2.22 -17.03
N LYS A 158 13.10 1.09 -16.86
CA LYS A 158 14.46 1.03 -16.30
C LYS A 158 15.42 1.97 -17.04
N GLU A 159 15.39 1.95 -18.36
CA GLU A 159 16.24 2.78 -19.20
C GLU A 159 15.98 4.27 -18.95
N GLN A 160 14.73 4.66 -18.81
CA GLN A 160 14.33 6.04 -18.49
C GLN A 160 14.75 6.44 -17.07
N ILE A 161 14.61 5.56 -16.08
CA ILE A 161 15.05 5.79 -14.70
C ILE A 161 16.55 6.08 -14.68
N LEU A 162 17.36 5.27 -15.37
CA LEU A 162 18.81 5.45 -15.46
C LEU A 162 19.18 6.72 -16.25
N ALA A 163 18.52 6.97 -17.38
CA ALA A 163 18.77 8.16 -18.21
C ALA A 163 18.44 9.46 -17.46
N GLN A 164 17.37 9.46 -16.66
CA GLN A 164 16.98 10.60 -15.82
C GLN A 164 17.76 10.68 -14.49
N ARG A 165 18.64 9.71 -14.21
CA ARG A 165 19.43 9.64 -12.97
C ARG A 165 18.58 9.60 -11.69
N LEU A 166 17.42 8.95 -11.75
CA LEU A 166 16.55 8.75 -10.58
C LEU A 166 17.09 7.66 -9.64
N ALA A 167 17.93 6.77 -10.18
CA ALA A 167 18.78 5.80 -9.48
C ALA A 167 20.01 5.50 -10.33
N THR A 168 21.11 5.10 -9.69
CA THR A 168 22.28 4.56 -10.41
C THR A 168 21.99 3.14 -10.90
N PRO A 169 22.77 2.57 -11.84
CA PRO A 169 22.61 1.17 -12.27
C PRO A 169 22.70 0.18 -11.12
N GLU A 170 23.60 0.41 -10.16
CA GLU A 170 23.80 -0.44 -8.98
C GLU A 170 22.64 -0.34 -8.01
N GLU A 171 22.15 0.87 -7.75
CA GLU A 171 20.96 1.09 -6.92
C GLU A 171 19.74 0.42 -7.55
N TYR A 172 19.49 0.65 -8.84
CA TYR A 172 18.35 0.05 -9.52
C TYR A 172 18.40 -1.49 -9.50
N ALA A 173 19.57 -2.08 -9.74
CA ALA A 173 19.74 -3.53 -9.64
C ALA A 173 19.45 -4.07 -8.22
N GLN A 174 19.81 -3.30 -7.21
CA GLN A 174 19.50 -3.66 -5.82
C GLN A 174 17.99 -3.52 -5.51
N LEU A 175 17.32 -2.48 -6.05
CA LEU A 175 15.86 -2.31 -5.93
C LEU A 175 15.11 -3.48 -6.59
N GLU A 176 15.50 -3.89 -7.80
CA GLU A 176 14.92 -5.07 -8.48
C GLU A 176 15.07 -6.34 -7.63
N LYS A 177 16.28 -6.59 -7.13
CA LYS A 177 16.57 -7.76 -6.30
C LYS A 177 15.72 -7.79 -5.04
N TYR A 178 15.62 -6.67 -4.33
CA TYR A 178 14.80 -6.56 -3.13
C TYR A 178 13.31 -6.73 -3.44
N ALA A 179 12.80 -6.02 -4.45
CA ALA A 179 11.40 -6.08 -4.83
C ALA A 179 10.95 -7.51 -5.19
N LEU A 180 11.74 -8.25 -5.98
CA LEU A 180 11.44 -9.64 -6.34
C LEU A 180 11.53 -10.59 -5.14
N ALA A 181 12.51 -10.40 -4.25
CA ALA A 181 12.65 -11.24 -3.05
C ALA A 181 11.51 -11.00 -2.06
N LEU A 182 11.10 -9.73 -1.85
CA LEU A 182 9.96 -9.35 -1.03
C LEU A 182 8.65 -9.92 -1.61
N PHE A 183 8.47 -9.82 -2.93
CA PHE A 183 7.29 -10.38 -3.61
C PHE A 183 7.20 -11.89 -3.45
N ARG A 184 8.32 -12.60 -3.58
CA ARG A 184 8.39 -14.05 -3.33
C ARG A 184 7.98 -14.39 -1.92
N ARG A 185 8.55 -13.71 -0.90
CA ARG A 185 8.20 -13.90 0.52
C ARG A 185 6.72 -13.60 0.76
N GLY A 186 6.19 -12.52 0.21
CA GLY A 186 4.77 -12.19 0.29
C GLY A 186 3.88 -13.25 -0.35
N THR A 187 4.27 -13.78 -1.49
CA THR A 187 3.58 -14.89 -2.17
C THR A 187 3.55 -16.17 -1.32
N GLU A 188 4.68 -16.53 -0.69
CA GLU A 188 4.77 -17.68 0.21
C GLU A 188 3.87 -17.52 1.44
N ILE A 189 3.87 -16.34 2.05
CA ILE A 189 3.01 -16.05 3.21
C ILE A 189 1.53 -16.09 2.81
N ALA A 190 1.16 -15.44 1.69
CA ALA A 190 -0.20 -15.45 1.17
C ALA A 190 -0.69 -16.87 0.87
N ALA A 191 0.12 -17.70 0.24
CA ALA A 191 -0.22 -19.09 -0.10
C ALA A 191 -0.58 -19.92 1.14
N ARG A 192 0.12 -19.73 2.26
CA ARG A 192 -0.21 -20.39 3.55
C ARG A 192 -1.57 -19.98 4.12
N ARG A 193 -2.14 -18.88 3.61
CA ARG A 193 -3.44 -18.33 4.00
C ARG A 193 -4.54 -18.57 2.94
N GLY A 194 -4.26 -19.42 1.94
CA GLY A 194 -5.19 -19.64 0.86
C GLY A 194 -5.38 -18.42 -0.04
N LEU A 195 -4.36 -17.56 -0.12
CA LEU A 195 -4.36 -16.34 -0.92
C LEU A 195 -3.27 -16.38 -1.99
N ILE A 196 -3.49 -15.66 -3.06
CA ILE A 196 -2.55 -15.37 -4.13
C ILE A 196 -2.19 -13.89 -4.04
N LEU A 197 -0.92 -13.56 -3.83
CA LEU A 197 -0.43 -12.18 -4.00
C LEU A 197 -0.31 -11.89 -5.50
N VAL A 198 -1.15 -11.00 -5.98
CA VAL A 198 -1.31 -10.72 -7.42
C VAL A 198 -0.31 -9.68 -7.89
N ASP A 199 -0.28 -8.55 -7.23
CA ASP A 199 0.64 -7.45 -7.44
C ASP A 199 0.82 -6.65 -6.14
N THR A 200 1.90 -5.90 -6.09
CA THR A 200 2.20 -5.02 -4.95
C THR A 200 3.15 -3.91 -5.36
N LYS A 201 3.11 -2.82 -4.60
CA LYS A 201 3.99 -1.66 -4.74
C LYS A 201 4.97 -1.63 -3.57
N TYR A 202 6.24 -1.36 -3.86
CA TYR A 202 7.28 -1.10 -2.87
C TYR A 202 7.88 0.28 -3.07
N GLU A 203 8.21 0.94 -1.98
CA GLU A 203 8.98 2.17 -1.95
C GLU A 203 10.30 1.94 -1.21
N PHE A 204 11.36 2.52 -1.74
CA PHE A 204 12.69 2.40 -1.17
C PHE A 204 13.32 3.77 -0.97
N GLY A 205 14.27 3.84 -0.05
CA GLY A 205 15.07 5.03 0.19
C GLY A 205 16.43 4.66 0.75
N THR A 206 17.28 5.65 0.92
CA THR A 206 18.60 5.47 1.51
C THR A 206 18.68 6.10 2.89
N HIS A 207 19.33 5.40 3.82
CA HIS A 207 19.73 5.89 5.13
C HIS A 207 21.17 5.46 5.36
N ASP A 208 22.07 6.40 5.62
CA ASP A 208 23.52 6.19 5.76
C ASP A 208 24.16 5.36 4.63
N GLY A 209 23.73 5.62 3.39
CA GLY A 209 24.24 4.94 2.20
C GLY A 209 23.73 3.52 1.97
N VAL A 210 22.82 3.04 2.84
CA VAL A 210 22.18 1.73 2.72
C VAL A 210 20.75 1.90 2.20
N ILE A 211 20.32 1.01 1.31
CA ILE A 211 18.95 1.01 0.77
C ILE A 211 18.02 0.29 1.77
N TYR A 212 16.96 0.98 2.14
CA TYR A 212 15.90 0.52 3.04
C TYR A 212 14.57 0.41 2.30
N LEU A 213 13.78 -0.61 2.66
CA LEU A 213 12.36 -0.62 2.34
C LEU A 213 11.64 0.42 3.21
N MET A 214 10.84 1.24 2.58
CA MET A 214 10.08 2.32 3.21
C MET A 214 8.57 2.06 3.16
N ASP A 215 7.81 2.96 3.82
CA ASP A 215 6.36 3.03 3.80
C ASP A 215 5.70 1.71 4.22
N GLU A 216 4.74 1.25 3.45
CA GLU A 216 3.96 0.04 3.72
C GLU A 216 4.37 -1.13 2.83
N ILE A 217 4.08 -2.32 3.29
CA ILE A 217 4.31 -3.55 2.54
C ILE A 217 3.12 -4.50 2.67
N HIS A 218 2.67 -5.05 1.54
CA HIS A 218 1.65 -6.11 1.44
C HIS A 218 0.30 -5.79 2.10
N THR A 219 -0.03 -4.52 2.26
CA THR A 219 -1.32 -4.09 2.79
C THR A 219 -2.40 -4.12 1.70
N PRO A 220 -3.67 -4.11 2.06
CA PRO A 220 -4.76 -4.01 1.08
C PRO A 220 -4.74 -2.75 0.21
N ASP A 221 -4.05 -1.69 0.67
CA ASP A 221 -3.93 -0.44 -0.08
C ASP A 221 -2.80 -0.47 -1.09
N SER A 222 -1.70 -1.19 -0.79
CA SER A 222 -0.53 -1.33 -1.67
C SER A 222 -0.52 -2.60 -2.50
N SER A 223 -1.39 -3.56 -2.21
CA SER A 223 -1.36 -4.91 -2.79
C SER A 223 -2.75 -5.40 -3.17
N ARG A 224 -2.78 -6.32 -4.12
CA ARG A 224 -3.97 -7.05 -4.54
C ARG A 224 -3.78 -8.52 -4.23
N TYR A 225 -4.81 -9.14 -3.66
CA TYR A 225 -4.85 -10.57 -3.42
C TYR A 225 -6.07 -11.20 -4.08
N PHE A 226 -5.92 -12.41 -4.60
CA PHE A 226 -7.04 -13.29 -4.93
C PHE A 226 -7.15 -14.38 -3.89
N TYR A 227 -8.36 -14.96 -3.71
CA TYR A 227 -8.49 -16.24 -3.04
C TYR A 227 -7.95 -17.33 -3.97
N SER A 228 -7.13 -18.25 -3.43
CA SER A 228 -6.62 -19.38 -4.23
C SER A 228 -7.72 -20.40 -4.56
N GLU A 229 -8.68 -20.55 -3.63
CA GLU A 229 -9.86 -21.37 -3.87
C GLU A 229 -10.74 -20.75 -4.96
N GLY A 230 -11.03 -21.52 -5.98
CA GLY A 230 -11.84 -21.10 -7.14
C GLY A 230 -11.10 -20.28 -8.19
N TYR A 231 -9.81 -19.91 -7.98
CA TYR A 231 -9.07 -19.10 -8.96
C TYR A 231 -9.03 -19.77 -10.36
N GLU A 232 -8.62 -21.04 -10.44
CA GLU A 232 -8.47 -21.74 -11.71
C GLU A 232 -9.81 -21.91 -12.43
N GLU A 233 -10.88 -22.18 -11.67
CA GLU A 233 -12.22 -22.35 -12.24
C GLU A 233 -12.76 -21.02 -12.81
N ALA A 234 -12.69 -19.95 -12.04
CA ALA A 234 -13.11 -18.61 -12.49
C ALA A 234 -12.26 -18.15 -13.68
N PHE A 235 -10.93 -18.37 -13.63
CA PHE A 235 -10.02 -18.04 -14.74
C PHE A 235 -10.37 -18.81 -16.02
N ALA A 236 -10.64 -20.11 -15.93
CA ALA A 236 -11.01 -20.93 -17.09
C ALA A 236 -12.33 -20.48 -17.74
N LYS A 237 -13.29 -20.01 -16.92
CA LYS A 237 -14.59 -19.48 -17.37
C LYS A 237 -14.53 -18.01 -17.82
N GLY A 238 -13.44 -17.29 -17.54
CA GLY A 238 -13.33 -15.86 -17.78
C GLY A 238 -14.21 -15.02 -16.83
N GLU A 239 -14.48 -15.55 -15.65
CA GLU A 239 -15.25 -14.90 -14.59
C GLU A 239 -14.35 -14.00 -13.71
N PRO A 240 -14.90 -12.97 -13.05
CA PRO A 240 -14.16 -12.16 -12.08
C PRO A 240 -13.59 -13.00 -10.94
N GLN A 241 -12.38 -12.67 -10.49
CA GLN A 241 -11.75 -13.33 -9.36
C GLN A 241 -12.31 -12.81 -8.02
N ARG A 242 -12.49 -13.71 -7.05
CA ARG A 242 -12.70 -13.31 -5.65
C ARG A 242 -11.43 -12.64 -5.14
N GLN A 243 -11.50 -11.38 -4.74
CA GLN A 243 -10.31 -10.61 -4.38
C GLN A 243 -10.42 -9.95 -3.00
N LEU A 244 -9.25 -9.79 -2.37
CA LEU A 244 -9.01 -9.03 -1.17
C LEU A 244 -8.11 -7.84 -1.52
N SER A 245 -8.70 -6.66 -1.60
CA SER A 245 -8.03 -5.37 -1.83
C SER A 245 -9.05 -4.28 -1.65
N LYS A 246 -8.67 -3.02 -1.75
CA LYS A 246 -9.68 -1.94 -1.74
C LYS A 246 -10.43 -1.79 -3.08
N GLU A 247 -10.28 -2.73 -4.02
CA GLU A 247 -11.00 -2.69 -5.31
C GLU A 247 -12.51 -2.69 -5.13
N PHE A 248 -13.05 -3.37 -4.08
CA PHE A 248 -14.46 -3.33 -3.76
C PHE A 248 -15.01 -1.91 -3.51
N VAL A 249 -14.17 -1.00 -2.98
CA VAL A 249 -14.55 0.42 -2.82
C VAL A 249 -14.63 1.10 -4.18
N ARG A 250 -13.69 0.80 -5.09
CA ARG A 250 -13.72 1.34 -6.45
C ARG A 250 -14.91 0.81 -7.24
N GLU A 251 -15.21 -0.49 -7.12
CA GLU A 251 -16.39 -1.11 -7.75
C GLU A 251 -17.68 -0.46 -7.27
N TRP A 252 -17.81 -0.23 -5.96
CA TRP A 252 -18.94 0.50 -5.41
C TRP A 252 -19.03 1.93 -5.96
N LEU A 253 -17.94 2.68 -5.95
CA LEU A 253 -17.90 4.05 -6.50
C LEU A 253 -18.28 4.06 -7.98
N MET A 254 -17.77 3.13 -8.79
CA MET A 254 -18.10 3.00 -10.20
C MET A 254 -19.56 2.65 -10.41
N SER A 255 -20.17 1.80 -9.58
CA SER A 255 -21.59 1.48 -9.65
C SER A 255 -22.48 2.68 -9.35
N CYS A 256 -21.95 3.66 -8.58
CA CYS A 256 -22.59 4.95 -8.32
C CYS A 256 -22.24 6.04 -9.35
N GLY A 257 -21.50 5.68 -10.43
CA GLY A 257 -21.10 6.62 -11.49
C GLY A 257 -19.89 7.48 -11.19
N PHE A 258 -19.12 7.17 -10.14
CA PHE A 258 -17.92 7.93 -9.75
C PHE A 258 -16.63 7.20 -10.12
N GLN A 259 -15.72 7.90 -10.82
CA GLN A 259 -14.40 7.41 -11.24
C GLN A 259 -13.30 8.47 -11.06
N GLY A 260 -13.55 9.50 -10.24
CA GLY A 260 -12.60 10.59 -10.00
C GLY A 260 -12.43 11.57 -11.19
N LYS A 261 -13.34 11.55 -12.16
CA LYS A 261 -13.28 12.44 -13.33
C LYS A 261 -13.86 13.82 -13.00
N GLU A 262 -13.40 14.82 -13.73
CA GLU A 262 -13.92 16.18 -13.59
C GLU A 262 -15.45 16.23 -13.76
N GLY A 263 -16.13 16.98 -12.89
CA GLY A 263 -17.59 17.11 -12.88
C GLY A 263 -18.34 15.97 -12.19
N GLN A 264 -17.67 14.93 -11.73
CA GLN A 264 -18.28 13.87 -10.94
C GLN A 264 -18.32 14.23 -9.45
N THR A 265 -19.39 13.81 -8.77
CA THR A 265 -19.53 14.01 -7.31
C THR A 265 -19.39 12.66 -6.60
N VAL A 266 -18.62 12.64 -5.50
CA VAL A 266 -18.51 11.45 -4.66
C VAL A 266 -19.89 11.10 -4.12
N PRO A 267 -20.35 9.83 -4.24
CA PRO A 267 -21.63 9.41 -3.70
C PRO A 267 -21.65 9.54 -2.17
N GLU A 268 -22.85 9.69 -1.61
CA GLU A 268 -23.05 9.75 -0.17
C GLU A 268 -22.56 8.45 0.49
N MET A 269 -21.68 8.61 1.46
CA MET A 269 -21.17 7.50 2.28
C MET A 269 -22.06 7.33 3.51
N THR A 270 -23.14 6.56 3.35
CA THR A 270 -24.05 6.29 4.49
C THR A 270 -23.35 5.53 5.60
N PRO A 271 -23.84 5.61 6.84
CA PRO A 271 -23.31 4.82 7.95
C PRO A 271 -23.17 3.32 7.67
N GLU A 272 -24.12 2.75 6.93
CA GLU A 272 -24.10 1.35 6.53
C GLU A 272 -22.94 1.05 5.57
N ILE A 273 -22.69 1.92 4.61
CA ILE A 273 -21.58 1.79 3.66
C ILE A 273 -20.24 1.89 4.39
N VAL A 274 -20.10 2.85 5.30
CA VAL A 274 -18.89 3.03 6.12
C VAL A 274 -18.63 1.78 6.97
N GLU A 275 -19.65 1.22 7.62
CA GLU A 275 -19.54 0.00 8.41
C GLU A 275 -19.17 -1.21 7.54
N ASN A 276 -19.78 -1.37 6.38
CA ASN A 276 -19.45 -2.44 5.44
C ASN A 276 -17.99 -2.36 4.98
N ILE A 277 -17.51 -1.16 4.66
CA ILE A 277 -16.11 -0.96 4.29
C ILE A 277 -15.18 -1.30 5.46
N SER A 278 -15.49 -0.83 6.68
CA SER A 278 -14.71 -1.13 7.90
C SER A 278 -14.63 -2.64 8.14
N ASN A 279 -15.76 -3.34 8.11
CA ASN A 279 -15.81 -4.78 8.29
C ASN A 279 -14.99 -5.52 7.23
N ARG A 280 -14.98 -5.01 5.99
CA ARG A 280 -14.17 -5.58 4.91
C ARG A 280 -12.67 -5.41 5.16
N TYR A 281 -12.22 -4.27 5.68
CA TYR A 281 -10.82 -4.08 6.09
C TYR A 281 -10.41 -5.00 7.23
N ILE A 282 -11.29 -5.23 8.21
CA ILE A 282 -11.07 -6.20 9.30
C ILE A 282 -10.97 -7.63 8.74
N GLU A 283 -11.89 -8.03 7.86
CA GLU A 283 -11.83 -9.32 7.16
C GLU A 283 -10.49 -9.48 6.41
N LEU A 284 -10.03 -8.43 5.71
CA LEU A 284 -8.73 -8.41 5.02
C LEU A 284 -7.58 -8.66 6.00
N TYR A 285 -7.58 -7.99 7.16
CA TYR A 285 -6.58 -8.21 8.21
C TYR A 285 -6.55 -9.67 8.64
N GLU A 286 -7.68 -10.24 9.01
CA GLU A 286 -7.79 -11.60 9.53
C GLU A 286 -7.36 -12.66 8.50
N HIS A 287 -7.73 -12.48 7.25
CA HIS A 287 -7.30 -13.38 6.17
C HIS A 287 -5.80 -13.27 5.88
N ILE A 288 -5.27 -12.05 5.76
CA ILE A 288 -3.85 -11.82 5.40
C ILE A 288 -2.93 -12.25 6.54
N THR A 289 -3.27 -11.91 7.79
CA THR A 289 -2.43 -12.22 8.96
C THR A 289 -2.70 -13.59 9.57
N GLY A 290 -3.94 -14.07 9.46
CA GLY A 290 -4.44 -15.26 10.16
C GLY A 290 -4.65 -15.04 11.66
N GLU A 291 -4.76 -13.80 12.09
CA GLU A 291 -4.98 -13.38 13.48
C GLU A 291 -6.34 -12.71 13.60
N THR A 292 -7.00 -12.89 14.72
CA THR A 292 -8.24 -12.15 15.02
C THR A 292 -7.93 -10.69 15.25
N PHE A 293 -8.68 -9.81 14.63
CA PHE A 293 -8.50 -8.37 14.78
C PHE A 293 -9.02 -7.88 16.14
N CYS A 294 -8.14 -7.25 16.92
CA CYS A 294 -8.48 -6.63 18.20
C CYS A 294 -8.74 -5.13 17.97
N LYS A 295 -10.01 -4.73 18.10
CA LYS A 295 -10.40 -3.32 17.97
C LYS A 295 -9.95 -2.51 19.18
N GLU A 296 -9.26 -1.41 18.96
CA GLU A 296 -8.93 -0.43 19.98
C GLU A 296 -10.05 0.63 20.06
N GLU A 297 -11.08 0.34 20.82
CA GLU A 297 -12.29 1.18 20.95
C GLU A 297 -12.25 2.06 22.20
N ASP A 298 -11.36 3.04 22.26
CA ASP A 298 -11.29 3.94 23.41
C ASP A 298 -12.03 5.27 23.23
N GLY A 299 -12.47 5.59 22.03
CA GLY A 299 -13.15 6.85 21.71
C GLY A 299 -12.25 8.10 21.73
N HIS A 300 -10.98 7.95 22.18
CA HIS A 300 -9.96 8.98 22.34
C HIS A 300 -8.70 8.64 21.54
N ILE A 301 -8.87 8.27 20.26
CA ILE A 301 -7.80 7.76 19.41
C ILE A 301 -6.59 8.71 19.36
N ALA A 302 -6.84 10.02 19.17
CA ALA A 302 -5.76 11.00 19.08
C ALA A 302 -4.97 11.12 20.40
N GLU A 303 -5.66 11.13 21.54
CA GLU A 303 -5.03 11.21 22.86
C GLU A 303 -4.21 9.95 23.17
N ARG A 304 -4.72 8.78 22.80
CA ARG A 304 -3.99 7.50 22.92
C ARG A 304 -2.71 7.53 22.08
N ILE A 305 -2.80 7.93 20.82
CA ILE A 305 -1.64 8.04 19.93
C ILE A 305 -0.60 9.02 20.49
N ASP A 306 -1.04 10.23 20.87
CA ASP A 306 -0.13 11.25 21.42
C ASP A 306 0.63 10.71 22.64
N LYS A 307 -0.08 10.09 23.57
CA LYS A 307 0.51 9.48 24.77
C LYS A 307 1.51 8.38 24.43
N ASN A 308 1.13 7.44 23.58
CA ASN A 308 1.94 6.27 23.25
C ASN A 308 3.22 6.67 22.50
N VAL A 309 3.10 7.57 21.53
CA VAL A 309 4.23 8.07 20.74
C VAL A 309 5.14 8.97 21.59
N SER A 310 4.59 9.89 22.38
CA SER A 310 5.38 10.76 23.27
C SER A 310 6.18 9.95 24.29
N ASN A 311 5.59 8.92 24.90
CA ASN A 311 6.29 8.01 25.80
C ASN A 311 7.45 7.28 25.10
N TYR A 312 7.23 6.78 23.88
CA TYR A 312 8.27 6.13 23.10
C TYR A 312 9.43 7.09 22.77
N LEU A 313 9.12 8.29 22.28
CA LEU A 313 10.15 9.27 21.90
C LEU A 313 10.97 9.81 23.09
N GLN A 314 10.44 9.75 24.30
CA GLN A 314 11.19 10.13 25.53
C GLN A 314 12.19 9.03 25.96
N GLN A 315 12.00 7.77 25.55
CA GLN A 315 12.83 6.64 25.95
C GLN A 315 13.85 6.24 24.86
N ALA A 316 13.66 6.71 23.64
CA ALA A 316 14.44 6.36 22.46
C ALA A 316 15.42 7.46 22.05
#